data_8df8c73ffd84e1f0953beda2b16fc895
#
_entry.id   8df8c73ffd84e1f0953beda2b16fc895
#
_cell.length_a   1.000
_cell.length_b   1.000
_cell.length_c   1.000
_cell.angle_alpha   90.00
_cell.angle_beta   90.00
_cell.angle_gamma   90.00
#
_symmetry.space_group_name_H-M   'P 1'
#
loop_
_entity.id
_entity.type
_entity.pdbx_description
1 polymer ?
#
loop_
_entity_poly.entity_id
_entity_poly.type
_entity_poly.pdbx_seq_one_letter_code
_entity_poly.pdbx_strand_id
1 'polypeptide(L)'
;MVLGLLLSGNISYAGNLNGTGELKMSDQAVRSFIKYIRGEVINGKRGKPDSFIISSNGNWTWYWYCAYNECWQNDKPTVEECERETGVSCGRFAMRRTIYWDNGINTRTKKAKISSKWTDSEIKNELKRL
;
A
#
# COMPACT_ATOMS: atom_id res chain seq x y z
N MET A 1 -10.64 16.83 24.06
CA MET A 1 -10.58 16.56 23.48
C MET A 1 -10.26 15.94 22.67
N VAL A 2 -9.54 16.12 22.93
CA VAL A 2 -9.06 15.32 22.26
C VAL A 2 -9.69 14.86 21.20
N LEU A 3 -10.60 14.91 21.19
CA LEU A 3 -11.26 14.51 20.28
C LEU A 3 -11.06 15.09 19.08
N GLY A 4 -10.75 16.24 18.91
CA GLY A 4 -10.54 16.81 17.70
C GLY A 4 -9.56 16.24 16.89
N LEU A 5 -8.68 15.69 17.52
CA LEU A 5 -7.70 15.11 16.94
C LEU A 5 -8.08 14.02 16.13
N LEU A 6 -8.91 13.24 16.58
CA LEU A 6 -9.29 12.15 15.84
C LEU A 6 -10.02 12.54 14.63
N LEU A 7 -10.71 13.61 14.70
CA LEU A 7 -11.42 14.06 13.58
C LEU A 7 -10.54 14.48 12.49
N SER A 8 -9.41 15.02 12.78
CA SER A 8 -8.52 15.41 11.73
C SER A 8 -8.07 14.22 10.96
N GLY A 9 -7.87 13.12 11.60
CA GLY A 9 -7.52 11.91 10.92
C GLY A 9 -8.59 11.48 9.96
N ASN A 10 -9.82 11.57 10.36
CA ASN A 10 -10.91 11.18 9.49
C ASN A 10 -11.01 12.09 8.29
N ILE A 11 -10.78 13.35 8.50
CA ILE A 11 -10.86 14.30 7.43
C ILE A 11 -9.82 14.02 6.36
N SER A 12 -8.66 13.58 6.75
CA SER A 12 -7.60 13.32 5.79
C SER A 12 -7.95 12.25 4.77
N TYR A 13 -8.91 11.38 5.07
CA TYR A 13 -9.28 10.34 4.13
C TYR A 13 -10.26 10.79 3.08
N ALA A 14 -10.89 11.93 3.28
CA ALA A 14 -11.91 12.38 2.35
C ALA A 14 -11.38 12.60 0.95
N GLY A 15 -10.13 12.96 0.82
CA GLY A 15 -9.56 13.25 -0.48
C GLY A 15 -8.32 12.47 -0.84
N ASN A 16 -7.76 11.74 0.10
CA ASN A 16 -6.51 11.05 -0.19
C ASN A 16 -6.30 9.88 0.76
N LEU A 17 -6.27 8.69 0.20
CA LEU A 17 -6.04 7.47 0.97
C LEU A 17 -4.57 7.04 0.96
N ASN A 18 -3.71 7.76 0.29
CA ASN A 18 -2.30 7.40 0.24
C ASN A 18 -1.66 7.63 1.61
N GLY A 19 -0.83 6.71 2.04
CA GLY A 19 -0.14 6.85 3.30
C GLY A 19 0.99 7.87 3.22
N THR A 20 1.34 8.41 4.37
CA THR A 20 2.42 9.40 4.46
C THR A 20 3.25 9.16 5.70
N GLY A 21 4.48 9.63 5.67
CA GLY A 21 5.38 9.57 6.80
C GLY A 21 6.40 8.45 6.69
N GLU A 22 7.27 8.40 7.67
CA GLU A 22 8.28 7.38 7.70
C GLU A 22 7.62 5.99 7.82
N LEU A 23 8.12 5.04 7.06
CA LEU A 23 7.57 3.69 7.06
C LEU A 23 8.70 2.69 7.00
N LYS A 24 8.68 1.75 7.94
CA LYS A 24 9.61 0.64 7.92
C LYS A 24 8.79 -0.65 7.83
N MET A 25 8.82 -1.28 6.67
CA MET A 25 8.05 -2.49 6.45
C MET A 25 8.69 -3.67 7.16
N SER A 26 7.87 -4.49 7.82
CA SER A 26 8.34 -5.74 8.39
C SER A 26 8.75 -6.70 7.29
N ASP A 27 9.51 -7.73 7.63
CA ASP A 27 9.89 -8.74 6.64
C ASP A 27 8.65 -9.41 6.04
N GLN A 28 7.62 -9.62 6.84
CA GLN A 28 6.37 -10.19 6.36
C GLN A 28 5.71 -9.25 5.35
N ALA A 29 5.69 -7.95 5.65
CA ALA A 29 5.10 -6.97 4.73
C ALA A 29 5.87 -6.91 3.41
N VAL A 30 7.19 -6.99 3.46
CA VAL A 30 8.01 -7.02 2.26
C VAL A 30 7.68 -8.26 1.42
N ARG A 31 7.58 -9.42 2.06
CA ARG A 31 7.22 -10.65 1.34
C ARG A 31 5.84 -10.53 0.69
N SER A 32 4.89 -9.95 1.40
CA SER A 32 3.54 -9.73 0.88
C SER A 32 3.57 -8.77 -0.31
N PHE A 33 4.36 -7.72 -0.22
CA PHE A 33 4.47 -6.77 -1.32
C PHE A 33 5.08 -7.42 -2.58
N ILE A 34 6.07 -8.28 -2.40
CA ILE A 34 6.66 -8.99 -3.53
C ILE A 34 5.61 -9.88 -4.20
N LYS A 35 4.80 -10.60 -3.43
CA LYS A 35 3.72 -11.41 -3.98
C LYS A 35 2.73 -10.53 -4.75
N TYR A 36 2.40 -9.39 -4.19
CA TYR A 36 1.50 -8.42 -4.83
C TYR A 36 2.07 -7.97 -6.19
N ILE A 37 3.33 -7.65 -6.24
CA ILE A 37 3.97 -7.20 -7.49
C ILE A 37 3.96 -8.30 -8.56
N ARG A 38 4.14 -9.57 -8.16
CA ARG A 38 4.15 -10.70 -9.11
C ARG A 38 2.79 -10.97 -9.71
N GLY A 39 1.71 -10.59 -9.02
CA GLY A 39 0.36 -10.90 -9.45
C GLY A 39 -0.02 -12.33 -9.10
N GLU A 40 -1.26 -12.67 -9.39
CA GLU A 40 -1.79 -14.00 -9.07
C GLU A 40 -2.56 -14.54 -10.25
N VAL A 41 -2.56 -15.86 -10.39
CA VAL A 41 -3.35 -16.51 -11.44
C VAL A 41 -4.76 -16.77 -10.90
N ILE A 42 -5.75 -16.17 -11.55
CA ILE A 42 -7.14 -16.30 -11.17
C ILE A 42 -7.89 -16.87 -12.38
N ASN A 43 -8.47 -18.04 -12.21
CA ASN A 43 -9.19 -18.72 -13.29
C ASN A 43 -8.37 -18.83 -14.59
N GLY A 44 -7.11 -19.18 -14.45
CA GLY A 44 -6.24 -19.37 -15.60
C GLY A 44 -5.65 -18.09 -16.19
N LYS A 45 -6.00 -16.93 -15.62
CA LYS A 45 -5.45 -15.66 -16.07
C LYS A 45 -4.68 -14.99 -14.95
N ARG A 46 -3.61 -14.28 -15.29
CA ARG A 46 -2.82 -13.61 -14.28
C ARG A 46 -3.50 -12.29 -13.92
N GLY A 47 -3.91 -12.19 -12.68
CA GLY A 47 -4.47 -10.94 -12.15
C GLY A 47 -3.38 -9.91 -11.97
N LYS A 48 -3.69 -8.67 -12.30
CA LYS A 48 -2.75 -7.56 -12.12
C LYS A 48 -2.92 -6.98 -10.71
N PRO A 49 -1.85 -6.52 -10.07
CA PRO A 49 -2.00 -5.92 -8.75
C PRO A 49 -2.87 -4.67 -8.82
N ASP A 50 -3.76 -4.50 -7.88
CA ASP A 50 -4.66 -3.34 -7.82
C ASP A 50 -4.21 -2.38 -6.73
N SER A 51 -4.40 -2.74 -5.46
CA SER A 51 -4.02 -1.87 -4.34
C SER A 51 -3.31 -2.66 -3.25
N PHE A 52 -2.40 -2.00 -2.58
CA PHE A 52 -1.69 -2.55 -1.41
C PHE A 52 -1.81 -1.54 -0.28
N ILE A 53 -2.42 -1.97 0.82
CA ILE A 53 -2.66 -1.15 2.01
C ILE A 53 -1.72 -1.61 3.11
N ILE A 54 -1.17 -0.68 3.87
CA ILE A 54 -0.27 -1.02 4.96
C ILE A 54 -0.50 -0.10 6.15
N SER A 55 -0.26 -0.61 7.34
CA SER A 55 -0.29 0.20 8.55
C SER A 55 1.03 0.97 8.67
N SER A 56 0.98 2.12 9.34
CA SER A 56 2.16 2.97 9.49
C SER A 56 3.27 2.32 10.31
N ASN A 57 2.96 1.28 11.09
CA ASN A 57 3.98 0.52 11.81
C ASN A 57 4.61 -0.56 10.93
N GLY A 58 4.17 -0.69 9.69
CA GLY A 58 4.79 -1.60 8.72
C GLY A 58 4.42 -3.07 8.85
N ASN A 59 3.46 -3.41 9.72
CA ASN A 59 3.17 -4.80 10.04
C ASN A 59 1.89 -5.36 9.43
N TRP A 60 0.84 -4.58 9.35
CA TRP A 60 -0.44 -5.05 8.83
C TRP A 60 -0.52 -4.72 7.34
N THR A 61 -0.86 -5.70 6.51
CA THR A 61 -0.99 -5.50 5.06
C THR A 61 -2.25 -6.15 4.54
N TRP A 62 -2.80 -5.57 3.50
CA TRP A 62 -3.90 -6.15 2.76
C TRP A 62 -3.78 -5.71 1.30
N TYR A 63 -4.01 -6.62 0.38
CA TYR A 63 -3.90 -6.30 -1.04
C TYR A 63 -4.82 -7.20 -1.87
N TRP A 64 -5.09 -6.75 -3.08
CA TRP A 64 -5.90 -7.53 -4.00
C TRP A 64 -5.46 -7.30 -5.42
N TYR A 65 -5.98 -8.14 -6.30
CA TYR A 65 -5.65 -8.13 -7.72
C TYR A 65 -6.88 -7.80 -8.54
N CYS A 66 -6.66 -7.28 -9.77
CA CYS A 66 -7.73 -7.04 -10.72
C CYS A 66 -7.96 -8.31 -11.51
N ALA A 67 -9.19 -8.82 -11.50
CA ALA A 67 -9.58 -9.90 -12.38
C ALA A 67 -10.14 -9.28 -13.65
N TYR A 68 -9.81 -9.83 -14.78
CA TYR A 68 -10.40 -9.42 -16.06
C TYR A 68 -10.28 -7.92 -16.37
N ASN A 69 -9.17 -7.30 -15.94
CA ASN A 69 -8.91 -5.88 -16.15
C ASN A 69 -9.84 -4.94 -15.35
N GLU A 70 -10.58 -5.45 -14.43
CA GLU A 70 -11.42 -4.62 -13.57
C GLU A 70 -10.67 -4.26 -12.28
N CYS A 71 -10.23 -3.01 -12.18
CA CYS A 71 -9.49 -2.51 -11.05
C CYS A 71 -10.26 -1.37 -10.40
N TRP A 72 -11.28 -1.72 -9.66
CA TRP A 72 -12.21 -0.73 -9.11
C TRP A 72 -12.33 -0.78 -7.60
N GLN A 73 -11.28 -1.11 -6.92
CA GLN A 73 -11.40 -1.27 -5.49
C GLN A 73 -11.53 0.09 -4.79
N ASN A 74 -12.45 0.15 -3.86
CA ASN A 74 -12.57 1.29 -2.97
C ASN A 74 -11.74 0.97 -1.74
N ASP A 75 -10.63 1.65 -1.56
CA ASP A 75 -9.68 1.36 -0.50
C ASP A 75 -10.09 1.88 0.87
N LYS A 76 -11.08 2.75 0.92
CA LYS A 76 -11.46 3.38 2.19
C LYS A 76 -11.87 2.39 3.28
N PRO A 77 -12.76 1.43 3.02
CA PRO A 77 -13.13 0.47 4.07
C PRO A 77 -11.94 -0.33 4.58
N THR A 78 -11.00 -0.67 3.70
CA THR A 78 -9.83 -1.44 4.09
C THR A 78 -8.86 -0.62 4.94
N VAL A 79 -8.68 0.65 4.59
CA VAL A 79 -7.85 1.55 5.40
C VAL A 79 -8.48 1.70 6.80
N GLU A 80 -9.79 1.86 6.86
CA GLU A 80 -10.48 2.00 8.13
C GLU A 80 -10.38 0.74 8.97
N GLU A 81 -10.50 -0.42 8.34
CA GLU A 81 -10.38 -1.68 9.06
C GLU A 81 -8.96 -1.86 9.60
N CYS A 82 -7.97 -1.52 8.81
CA CYS A 82 -6.59 -1.56 9.24
C CYS A 82 -6.38 -0.70 10.49
N GLU A 83 -6.94 0.50 10.48
CA GLU A 83 -6.81 1.41 11.63
C GLU A 83 -7.53 0.89 12.85
N ARG A 84 -8.68 0.25 12.68
CA ARG A 84 -9.39 -0.35 13.80
C ARG A 84 -8.60 -1.51 14.40
N GLU A 85 -8.01 -2.34 13.57
CA GLU A 85 -7.29 -3.52 14.04
C GLU A 85 -5.92 -3.19 14.63
N THR A 86 -5.25 -2.20 14.10
CA THR A 86 -3.88 -1.92 14.51
C THR A 86 -3.75 -0.78 15.51
N GLY A 87 -4.72 0.12 15.55
CA GLY A 87 -4.66 1.30 16.41
C GLY A 87 -3.68 2.35 15.91
N VAL A 88 -3.16 2.21 14.70
CA VAL A 88 -2.25 3.21 14.11
C VAL A 88 -2.82 3.65 12.77
N SER A 89 -2.29 4.72 12.21
CA SER A 89 -2.74 5.17 10.91
C SER A 89 -2.37 4.17 9.84
N CYS A 90 -3.19 4.08 8.81
CA CYS A 90 -2.96 3.19 7.68
C CYS A 90 -3.18 3.98 6.39
N GLY A 91 -2.71 3.44 5.30
CA GLY A 91 -2.92 4.09 4.01
C GLY A 91 -2.52 3.19 2.86
N ARG A 92 -2.80 3.70 1.68
CA ARG A 92 -2.39 3.01 0.46
C ARG A 92 -0.88 3.13 0.31
N PHE A 93 -0.23 1.99 0.15
CA PHE A 93 1.21 1.96 -0.13
C PHE A 93 1.45 2.03 -1.62
N ALA A 94 0.69 1.26 -2.39
CA ALA A 94 0.86 1.19 -3.83
C ALA A 94 -0.47 0.97 -4.54
N MET A 95 -0.54 1.46 -5.79
CA MET A 95 -1.59 1.14 -6.73
C MET A 95 -0.89 0.56 -7.94
N ARG A 96 -1.36 -0.59 -8.42
CA ARG A 96 -0.66 -1.29 -9.47
C ARG A 96 0.78 -1.50 -9.01
N ARG A 97 1.74 -1.11 -9.80
CA ARG A 97 3.16 -1.28 -9.46
C ARG A 97 3.85 0.05 -9.17
N THR A 98 3.07 1.07 -8.80
CA THR A 98 3.60 2.37 -8.43
C THR A 98 3.41 2.59 -6.93
N ILE A 99 4.46 2.97 -6.24
CA ILE A 99 4.40 3.23 -4.81
C ILE A 99 3.92 4.66 -4.60
N TYR A 100 2.79 4.79 -3.88
CA TYR A 100 2.15 6.08 -3.61
C TYR A 100 2.38 6.59 -2.20
N TRP A 101 2.95 5.78 -1.32
CA TRP A 101 3.25 6.23 0.03
C TRP A 101 4.29 7.34 -0.03
N ASP A 102 4.00 8.48 0.60
CA ASP A 102 4.87 9.64 0.60
C ASP A 102 5.70 9.65 1.88
N ASN A 103 6.96 9.30 1.78
CA ASN A 103 7.87 9.28 2.92
C ASN A 103 8.92 10.41 2.85
N GLY A 104 8.72 11.37 1.95
CA GLY A 104 9.66 12.46 1.77
C GLY A 104 10.71 12.17 0.70
N ILE A 105 10.99 10.90 0.43
CA ILE A 105 11.89 10.49 -0.64
C ILE A 105 11.05 10.09 -1.85
N ASN A 106 10.08 9.25 -1.64
CA ASN A 106 9.05 8.94 -2.62
C ASN A 106 7.94 9.96 -2.42
N THR A 107 7.74 10.85 -3.36
CA THR A 107 6.81 11.97 -3.21
C THR A 107 5.74 11.96 -4.30
N ARG A 108 4.87 12.95 -4.26
CA ARG A 108 3.83 13.07 -5.29
C ARG A 108 4.42 13.16 -6.69
N THR A 109 5.59 13.76 -6.82
CA THR A 109 6.21 13.99 -8.12
C THR A 109 7.29 12.96 -8.47
N LYS A 110 7.78 12.24 -7.47
CA LYS A 110 8.85 11.25 -7.69
C LYS A 110 8.42 9.90 -7.13
N LYS A 111 7.44 9.30 -7.78
CA LYS A 111 6.92 8.01 -7.33
C LYS A 111 7.75 6.86 -7.88
N ALA A 112 8.10 5.93 -7.02
CA ALA A 112 8.83 4.75 -7.43
C ALA A 112 7.91 3.77 -8.15
N LYS A 113 8.38 3.21 -9.25
CA LYS A 113 7.68 2.19 -10.01
C LYS A 113 8.46 0.90 -9.94
N ILE A 114 7.76 -0.20 -9.68
CA ILE A 114 8.39 -1.51 -9.52
C ILE A 114 8.03 -2.38 -10.71
N SER A 115 9.01 -3.00 -11.32
CA SER A 115 8.75 -3.91 -12.44
C SER A 115 8.45 -5.31 -11.92
N SER A 116 7.48 -5.98 -12.53
CA SER A 116 7.19 -7.38 -12.21
C SER A 116 8.32 -8.30 -12.64
N LYS A 117 9.25 -7.80 -13.44
CA LYS A 117 10.40 -8.58 -13.92
C LYS A 117 11.62 -8.45 -13.01
N TRP A 118 11.58 -7.58 -12.04
CA TRP A 118 12.69 -7.42 -11.11
C TRP A 118 12.81 -8.65 -10.21
N THR A 119 14.03 -8.93 -9.80
CA THR A 119 14.27 -10.01 -8.83
C THR A 119 13.79 -9.55 -7.45
N ASP A 120 13.62 -10.49 -6.55
CA ASP A 120 13.26 -10.18 -5.18
C ASP A 120 14.28 -9.23 -4.55
N SER A 121 15.56 -9.45 -4.83
CA SER A 121 16.62 -8.58 -4.31
C SER A 121 16.48 -7.16 -4.83
N GLU A 122 16.17 -7.01 -6.10
CA GLU A 122 15.99 -5.68 -6.69
C GLU A 122 14.82 -4.96 -6.05
N ILE A 123 13.71 -5.66 -5.82
CA ILE A 123 12.55 -5.08 -5.16
C ILE A 123 12.90 -4.67 -3.73
N LYS A 124 13.57 -5.56 -2.99
CA LYS A 124 13.95 -5.27 -1.62
C LYS A 124 14.90 -4.07 -1.53
N ASN A 125 15.83 -3.98 -2.46
CA ASN A 125 16.77 -2.87 -2.48
C ASN A 125 16.07 -1.54 -2.75
N GLU A 126 15.10 -1.55 -3.64
CA GLU A 126 14.33 -0.34 -3.91
C GLU A 126 13.53 0.08 -2.68
N LEU A 127 12.91 -0.87 -1.98
CA LEU A 127 12.16 -0.56 -0.77
C LEU A 127 13.06 0.01 0.33
N LYS A 128 14.31 -0.45 0.41
CA LYS A 128 15.25 0.08 1.39
C LYS A 128 15.69 1.49 1.05
N ARG A 129 15.72 1.83 -0.22
CA ARG A 129 16.13 3.16 -0.65
C ARG A 129 15.07 4.20 -0.30
N LEU A 130 13.84 3.78 -0.23
CA LEU A 130 12.73 4.66 0.12
C LEU A 130 12.57 4.78 1.68
#